data_639fc802e88dfcd0837217767de9e95b
#
_entry.id   639fc802e88dfcd0837217767de9e95b
#
_cell.length_a   1.000
_cell.length_b   1.000
_cell.length_c   1.000
_cell.angle_alpha   90.00
_cell.angle_beta   90.00
_cell.angle_gamma   90.00
#
_symmetry.space_group_name_H-M   'P 1'
#
loop_
_entity.id
_entity.type
_entity.pdbx_description
1 polymer ?
#
loop_
_entity_poly.entity_id
_entity_poly.type
_entity_poly.pdbx_seq_one_letter_code
_entity_poly.pdbx_strand_id
1 'polypeptide(L)'
;MTAIAGLASLEAELDRQRLLLNLPPKPWIPATTGPNGEEVLDVLIVGAGLCGLAANAALAMEGITNVRLMDRAPEGREGPWITFARMDTLRTIK
;
A
#
# COMPACT_ATOMS: atom_id res chain seq x y z
N MET A 1 -13.85 -27.11 -3.81
CA MET A 1 -13.91 -25.68 -3.92
C MET A 1 -12.53 -25.14 -4.25
N THR A 2 -12.46 -24.41 -5.27
CA THR A 2 -11.18 -24.11 -5.90
C THR A 2 -10.70 -22.67 -5.75
N ALA A 3 -11.60 -21.71 -5.42
CA ALA A 3 -11.22 -20.32 -5.38
C ALA A 3 -10.19 -20.02 -4.28
N ILE A 4 -10.35 -20.57 -3.07
CA ILE A 4 -9.40 -20.39 -1.98
C ILE A 4 -8.10 -21.10 -2.30
N ALA A 5 -8.17 -22.32 -2.82
CA ALA A 5 -6.98 -23.06 -3.22
C ALA A 5 -6.24 -22.37 -4.37
N GLY A 6 -6.98 -21.82 -5.34
CA GLY A 6 -6.40 -21.07 -6.45
C GLY A 6 -5.71 -19.78 -5.97
N LEU A 7 -6.34 -19.07 -5.05
CA LEU A 7 -5.76 -17.86 -4.47
C LEU A 7 -4.49 -18.17 -3.68
N ALA A 8 -4.51 -19.21 -2.85
CA ALA A 8 -3.34 -19.62 -2.09
C ALA A 8 -2.18 -20.01 -3.01
N SER A 9 -2.47 -20.72 -4.10
CA SER A 9 -1.48 -21.08 -5.09
C SER A 9 -0.87 -19.86 -5.78
N LEU A 10 -1.70 -18.88 -6.11
CA LEU A 10 -1.23 -17.62 -6.71
C LEU A 10 -0.34 -16.85 -5.74
N GLU A 11 -0.76 -16.76 -4.49
CA GLU A 11 0.03 -16.06 -3.46
C GLU A 11 1.40 -16.73 -3.26
N ALA A 12 1.44 -18.06 -3.23
CA ALA A 12 2.68 -18.79 -3.11
C ALA A 12 3.62 -18.53 -4.30
N GLU A 13 3.08 -18.49 -5.50
CA GLU A 13 3.86 -18.18 -6.71
C GLU A 13 4.37 -16.74 -6.68
N LEU A 14 3.55 -15.79 -6.25
CA LEU A 14 3.97 -14.40 -6.11
C LEU A 14 5.09 -14.26 -5.07
N ASP A 15 4.98 -14.96 -3.96
CA ASP A 15 6.02 -14.94 -2.93
C ASP A 15 7.33 -15.50 -3.47
N ARG A 16 7.25 -16.58 -4.22
CA ARG A 16 8.43 -17.18 -4.85
C ARG A 16 9.10 -16.22 -5.83
N GLN A 17 8.30 -15.54 -6.65
CA GLN A 17 8.81 -14.56 -7.61
C GLN A 17 9.43 -13.36 -6.92
N ARG A 18 8.81 -12.85 -5.85
CA ARG A 18 9.37 -11.75 -5.07
C ARG A 18 10.74 -12.10 -4.48
N LEU A 19 10.89 -13.31 -3.97
CA LEU A 19 12.19 -13.76 -3.46
C LEU A 19 13.25 -13.81 -4.55
N LEU A 20 12.90 -14.31 -5.73
CA LEU A 20 13.83 -14.37 -6.86
C LEU A 20 14.24 -12.99 -7.35
N LEU A 21 13.33 -12.05 -7.33
CA LEU A 21 13.56 -10.67 -7.76
C LEU A 21 14.10 -9.78 -6.65
N ASN A 22 14.18 -10.30 -5.43
CA ASN A 22 14.55 -9.54 -4.24
C ASN A 22 13.62 -8.34 -4.03
N LEU A 23 12.29 -8.60 -4.08
CA LEU A 23 11.26 -7.58 -3.91
C LEU A 23 10.30 -7.96 -2.76
N PRO A 24 9.92 -7.05 -1.90
CA PRO A 24 10.55 -5.74 -1.76
C PRO A 24 11.96 -5.85 -1.20
N PRO A 25 12.84 -4.89 -1.46
CA PRO A 25 14.18 -4.91 -0.87
C PRO A 25 14.11 -4.69 0.64
N LYS A 26 15.18 -5.00 1.33
CA LYS A 26 15.25 -4.74 2.77
C LYS A 26 15.19 -3.23 3.03
N PRO A 27 14.58 -2.81 4.15
CA PRO A 27 14.61 -1.40 4.52
C PRO A 27 16.04 -0.88 4.60
N TRP A 28 16.27 0.28 4.02
CA TRP A 28 17.61 0.85 3.91
C TRP A 28 17.72 2.26 4.49
N ILE A 29 16.60 2.89 4.80
CA ILE A 29 16.60 4.24 5.37
C ILE A 29 16.83 4.13 6.87
N PRO A 30 17.86 4.83 7.42
CA PRO A 30 18.10 4.82 8.85
C PRO A 30 16.93 5.44 9.61
N ALA A 31 16.63 4.88 10.78
CA ALA A 31 15.61 5.46 11.66
C ALA A 31 16.04 6.84 12.15
N THR A 32 15.10 7.76 12.21
CA THR A 32 15.31 9.11 12.71
C THR A 32 14.52 9.31 13.99
N THR A 33 15.16 9.89 14.99
CA THR A 33 14.50 10.25 16.25
C THR A 33 14.37 11.77 16.37
N GLY A 34 13.25 12.21 16.93
CA GLY A 34 13.02 13.62 17.21
C GLY A 34 13.73 14.09 18.47
N PRO A 35 13.62 15.39 18.79
CA PRO A 35 14.33 15.99 19.93
C PRO A 35 14.00 15.36 21.28
N ASN A 36 12.80 14.80 21.42
CA ASN A 36 12.34 14.17 22.67
C ASN A 36 12.43 12.64 22.64
N GLY A 37 13.20 12.09 21.70
CA GLY A 37 13.34 10.65 21.55
C GLY A 37 12.20 9.97 20.82
N GLU A 38 11.24 10.72 20.28
CA GLU A 38 10.12 10.17 19.52
C GLU A 38 10.59 9.70 18.14
N GLU A 39 9.93 8.66 17.66
CA GLU A 39 10.19 8.14 16.31
C GLU A 39 9.62 9.09 15.25
N VAL A 40 10.42 9.37 14.24
CA VAL A 40 10.01 10.23 13.13
C VAL A 40 9.68 9.37 11.92
N LEU A 41 8.50 9.60 11.34
CA LEU A 41 8.11 8.93 10.11
C LEU A 41 8.92 9.45 8.93
N ASP A 42 9.27 8.55 8.01
CA ASP A 42 9.90 8.95 6.76
C ASP A 42 8.89 9.56 5.79
N VAL A 43 7.69 8.99 5.74
CA VAL A 43 6.62 9.45 4.86
C VAL A 43 5.28 9.36 5.57
N LEU A 44 4.48 10.39 5.43
CA LEU A 44 3.09 10.39 5.83
C LEU A 44 2.23 10.59 4.57
N ILE A 45 1.34 9.65 4.32
CA ILE A 45 0.41 9.72 3.20
C ILE A 45 -0.96 10.12 3.74
N VAL A 46 -1.48 11.24 3.27
CA VAL A 46 -2.81 11.72 3.65
C VAL A 46 -3.78 11.33 2.55
N GLY A 47 -4.73 10.47 2.88
CA GLY A 47 -5.68 9.90 1.95
C GLY A 47 -5.35 8.45 1.63
N ALA A 48 -6.23 7.54 2.04
CA ALA A 48 -6.06 6.10 1.84
C ALA A 48 -6.97 5.55 0.73
N GLY A 49 -7.27 6.36 -0.27
CA GLY A 49 -7.93 5.93 -1.48
C GLY A 49 -6.96 5.24 -2.43
N LEU A 50 -7.34 5.10 -3.69
CA LEU A 50 -6.54 4.39 -4.68
C LEU A 50 -5.13 4.97 -4.81
N CYS A 51 -5.02 6.30 -4.91
CA CYS A 51 -3.71 6.94 -5.08
C CYS A 51 -2.82 6.78 -3.84
N GLY A 52 -3.39 6.93 -2.66
CA GLY A 52 -2.64 6.76 -1.41
C GLY A 52 -2.13 5.33 -1.23
N LEU A 53 -2.98 4.36 -1.53
CA LEU A 53 -2.60 2.95 -1.46
C LEU A 53 -1.54 2.61 -2.51
N ALA A 54 -1.66 3.16 -3.72
CA ALA A 54 -0.67 2.95 -4.77
C ALA A 54 0.68 3.56 -4.39
N ALA A 55 0.68 4.76 -3.79
CA ALA A 55 1.89 5.39 -3.30
C ALA A 55 2.56 4.56 -2.21
N ASN A 56 1.78 4.03 -1.27
CA ASN A 56 2.29 3.16 -0.22
C ASN A 56 2.92 1.89 -0.80
N ALA A 57 2.25 1.27 -1.75
CA ALA A 57 2.79 0.08 -2.41
C ALA A 57 4.09 0.38 -3.14
N ALA A 58 4.17 1.50 -3.85
CA ALA A 58 5.38 1.91 -4.56
C ALA A 58 6.54 2.15 -3.58
N LEU A 59 6.28 2.79 -2.45
CA LEU A 59 7.29 3.00 -1.41
C LEU A 59 7.78 1.67 -0.83
N ALA A 60 6.86 0.75 -0.56
CA ALA A 60 7.22 -0.57 -0.05
C ALA A 60 8.11 -1.33 -1.03
N MET A 61 7.85 -1.21 -2.33
CA MET A 61 8.68 -1.85 -3.37
C MET A 61 10.08 -1.25 -3.44
N GLU A 62 10.28 -0.05 -2.94
CA GLU A 62 11.59 0.59 -2.84
C GLU A 62 12.25 0.36 -1.47
N GLY A 63 11.66 -0.43 -0.61
CA GLY A 63 12.20 -0.69 0.73
C GLY A 63 11.94 0.41 1.73
N ILE A 64 11.03 1.32 1.46
CA ILE A 64 10.67 2.41 2.36
C ILE A 64 9.44 1.98 3.14
N THR A 65 9.63 1.61 4.41
CA THR A 65 8.60 0.97 5.22
C THR A 65 8.10 1.81 6.40
N ASN A 66 8.84 2.84 6.80
CA ASN A 66 8.43 3.72 7.88
C ASN A 66 7.45 4.77 7.35
N VAL A 67 6.28 4.29 6.97
CA VAL A 67 5.24 5.06 6.29
C VAL A 67 3.92 4.86 7.04
N ARG A 68 3.15 5.91 7.15
CA ARG A 68 1.80 5.83 7.72
C ARG A 68 0.80 6.45 6.74
N LEU A 69 -0.33 5.77 6.59
CA LEU A 69 -1.47 6.30 5.85
C LEU A 69 -2.50 6.84 6.83
N MET A 70 -3.09 7.97 6.50
CA MET A 70 -4.17 8.56 7.25
C MET A 70 -5.31 8.92 6.32
N ASP A 71 -6.54 8.69 6.77
CA ASP A 71 -7.71 9.10 6.04
C ASP A 71 -8.77 9.56 7.04
N ARG A 72 -9.53 10.60 6.68
CA ARG A 72 -10.63 11.08 7.51
C ARG A 72 -11.86 10.18 7.44
N ALA A 73 -11.97 9.36 6.39
CA ALA A 73 -13.08 8.43 6.21
C ALA A 73 -12.93 7.23 7.15
N PRO A 74 -14.04 6.60 7.56
CA PRO A 74 -13.99 5.36 8.30
C PRO A 74 -13.32 4.26 7.49
N GLU A 75 -12.75 3.29 8.19
CA GLU A 75 -12.14 2.14 7.53
C GLU A 75 -13.13 1.46 6.59
N GLY A 76 -12.69 1.15 5.38
CA GLY A 76 -13.49 0.55 4.34
C GLY A 76 -14.26 1.55 3.48
N ARG A 77 -14.19 2.84 3.81
CA ARG A 77 -14.88 3.88 3.04
C ARG A 77 -13.94 4.92 2.46
N GLU A 78 -12.68 4.58 2.34
CA GLU A 78 -11.66 5.46 1.79
C GLU A 78 -11.85 5.61 0.28
N GLY A 79 -11.74 6.85 -0.17
CA GLY A 79 -11.81 7.17 -1.59
C GLY A 79 -13.23 7.33 -2.13
N PRO A 80 -13.34 7.92 -3.33
CA PRO A 80 -14.64 8.26 -3.90
C PRO A 80 -15.43 7.07 -4.45
N TRP A 81 -14.75 5.98 -4.78
CA TRP A 81 -15.39 4.83 -5.44
C TRP A 81 -16.44 4.12 -4.58
N ILE A 82 -16.29 4.18 -3.27
CA ILE A 82 -17.21 3.55 -2.35
C ILE A 82 -18.28 4.54 -1.89
N THR A 83 -17.96 5.83 -1.84
CA THR A 83 -18.83 6.83 -1.24
C THR A 83 -19.71 7.56 -2.26
N PHE A 84 -19.11 8.34 -3.16
CA PHE A 84 -19.89 9.21 -4.03
C PHE A 84 -19.64 9.03 -5.53
N ALA A 85 -18.55 8.44 -5.94
CA ALA A 85 -18.28 8.19 -7.35
C ALA A 85 -18.94 6.88 -7.78
N ARG A 86 -20.20 6.99 -8.17
CA ARG A 86 -20.98 5.82 -8.58
C ARG A 86 -21.32 5.97 -10.06
N MET A 87 -20.67 5.17 -10.88
CA MET A 87 -20.93 5.14 -12.31
C MET A 87 -20.99 3.70 -12.80
N ASP A 88 -21.84 3.44 -13.78
CA ASP A 88 -21.99 2.10 -14.31
C ASP A 88 -20.77 1.61 -15.06
N THR A 89 -20.04 2.54 -15.65
CA THR A 89 -18.84 2.22 -16.41
C THR A 89 -17.68 3.06 -15.93
N LEU A 90 -16.60 2.39 -15.56
CA LEU A 90 -15.36 3.06 -15.21
C LEU A 90 -14.61 3.44 -16.49
N ARG A 91 -14.29 4.72 -16.62
CA ARG A 91 -13.59 5.24 -17.80
C ARG A 91 -12.36 6.03 -17.38
N THR A 92 -11.31 5.87 -18.17
CA THR A 92 -10.11 6.69 -18.04
C THR A 92 -9.96 7.56 -19.29
N ILE A 93 -9.44 8.76 -19.09
CA ILE A 93 -9.15 9.67 -20.21
C ILE A 93 -7.84 9.23 -20.83
N LYS A 94 -7.85 9.08 -22.14
CA LYS A 94 -6.64 8.73 -22.89
C LYS A 94 -5.83 9.97 -23.21
#